data_edfcf75ef24eb52ace5d379db66ca460
#
_entry.id   edfcf75ef24eb52ace5d379db66ca460
#
_cell.length_a   1.000
_cell.length_b   1.000
_cell.length_c   1.000
_cell.angle_alpha   90.00
_cell.angle_beta   90.00
_cell.angle_gamma   90.00
#
_symmetry.space_group_name_H-M   'P 1'
#
loop_
_entity.id
_entity.type
_entity.pdbx_description
1 polymer ?
#
loop_
_entity_poly.entity_id
_entity_poly.type
_entity_poly.pdbx_seq_one_letter_code
_entity_poly.pdbx_strand_id
1 'polypeptide(L)' 'MLKPTKVLDLRGVVCPMNVIIIKRELRKGSERDIYQIIVDFPAAKEDVPKAIRDEGYKILEMKEKGSDLEIYVSKG' A
#
# COMPACT_ATOMS: atom_id res chain seq x y z
N MET A 1 6.83 -16.71 -0.09
CA MET A 1 5.42 -16.39 0.13
C MET A 1 5.30 -15.28 1.16
N LEU A 2 4.77 -14.15 0.76
CA LEU A 2 4.64 -13.00 1.65
C LEU A 2 3.39 -13.12 2.51
N LYS A 3 3.58 -13.06 3.82
CA LYS A 3 2.45 -13.05 4.75
C LYS A 3 2.34 -11.65 5.34
N PRO A 4 1.33 -10.88 4.97
CA PRO A 4 1.20 -9.53 5.50
C PRO A 4 0.85 -9.55 6.98
N THR A 5 1.52 -8.70 7.74
CA THR A 5 1.22 -8.50 9.15
C THR A 5 -0.06 -7.69 9.32
N LYS A 6 -0.28 -6.75 8.40
CA LYS A 6 -1.47 -5.89 8.40
C LYS A 6 -2.02 -5.77 7.00
N VAL A 7 -3.35 -5.64 6.91
CA VAL A 7 -4.04 -5.46 5.65
C VAL A 7 -4.76 -4.10 5.68
N LEU A 8 -4.50 -3.28 4.66
CA LEU A 8 -5.17 -2.00 4.50
C LEU A 8 -6.08 -2.08 3.28
N ASP A 9 -7.37 -2.23 3.53
CA ASP A 9 -8.37 -2.28 2.47
C ASP A 9 -8.82 -0.85 2.17
N LEU A 10 -8.29 -0.29 1.10
CA LEU A 10 -8.58 1.08 0.71
C LEU A 10 -9.44 1.15 -0.56
N ARG A 11 -10.18 0.09 -0.83
CA ARG A 11 -11.13 0.09 -1.94
C ARG A 11 -12.22 1.10 -1.66
N GLY A 12 -12.53 1.91 -2.66
CA GLY A 12 -13.50 2.98 -2.53
C GLY A 12 -12.97 4.26 -1.91
N VAL A 13 -11.71 4.27 -1.45
CA VAL A 13 -11.09 5.46 -0.89
C VAL A 13 -10.40 6.24 -2.02
N VAL A 14 -10.78 7.49 -2.18
CA VAL A 14 -10.24 8.33 -3.25
C VAL A 14 -8.96 9.03 -2.83
N CYS A 15 -8.16 9.39 -3.83
CA CYS A 15 -6.95 10.18 -3.63
C CYS A 15 -7.34 11.62 -3.28
N PRO A 16 -6.67 12.31 -2.32
CA PRO A 16 -5.42 11.88 -1.68
C PRO A 16 -5.58 11.10 -0.36
N MET A 17 -6.79 10.79 0.04
CA MET A 17 -7.03 10.14 1.33
C MET A 17 -6.33 8.79 1.45
N ASN A 18 -6.31 8.00 0.37
CA ASN A 18 -5.65 6.70 0.40
C ASN A 18 -4.15 6.84 0.73
N VAL A 19 -3.48 7.81 0.12
CA VAL A 19 -2.05 8.05 0.38
C VAL A 19 -1.82 8.50 1.83
N ILE A 20 -2.69 9.36 2.34
CA ILE A 20 -2.59 9.86 3.72
C ILE A 20 -2.72 8.71 4.71
N ILE A 21 -3.70 7.84 4.49
CA ILE A 21 -3.93 6.67 5.36
C ILE A 21 -2.72 5.74 5.33
N ILE A 22 -2.18 5.46 4.14
CA ILE A 22 -1.03 4.59 3.98
C ILE A 22 0.18 5.15 4.74
N LYS A 23 0.47 6.41 4.56
CA LYS A 23 1.61 7.04 5.24
C LYS A 23 1.45 6.98 6.75
N ARG A 24 0.25 7.24 7.25
CA ARG A 24 -0.02 7.18 8.68
C ARG A 24 0.21 5.78 9.24
N GLU A 25 -0.34 4.77 8.56
CA GLU A 25 -0.22 3.39 9.02
C GLU A 25 1.22 2.89 8.95
N LEU A 26 1.95 3.23 7.91
CA LEU A 26 3.34 2.83 7.77
C LEU A 26 4.22 3.45 8.85
N ARG A 27 3.93 4.68 9.26
CA ARG A 27 4.68 5.32 10.34
C ARG A 27 4.45 4.65 11.69
N LYS A 28 3.28 4.09 11.91
CA LYS A 28 2.95 3.40 13.16
C LYS A 28 3.54 1.99 13.24
N GLY A 29 3.82 1.38 12.09
CA GLY A 29 4.30 0.02 12.03
C GLY A 29 5.78 -0.11 12.34
N SER A 30 6.22 -1.34 12.58
CA SER A 30 7.62 -1.65 12.78
C SER A 30 8.29 -2.02 11.46
N GLU A 31 9.62 -2.05 11.47
CA GLU A 31 10.38 -2.43 10.28
C GLU A 31 10.12 -3.88 9.84
N ARG A 32 9.62 -4.70 10.74
CA ARG A 32 9.32 -6.10 10.45
C ARG A 32 7.94 -6.32 9.87
N ASP A 33 7.10 -5.28 9.91
CA ASP A 33 5.73 -5.42 9.42
C ASP A 33 5.69 -5.41 7.91
N ILE A 34 4.84 -6.28 7.36
CA ILE A 34 4.54 -6.30 5.93
C ILE A 34 3.08 -5.88 5.78
N TYR A 35 2.86 -4.88 4.98
CA TYR A 35 1.52 -4.34 4.74
C TYR A 35 1.01 -4.80 3.39
N GLN A 36 -0.20 -5.31 3.38
CA GLN A 36 -0.93 -5.58 2.14
C GLN A 36 -1.92 -4.44 1.93
N ILE A 37 -1.69 -3.65 0.91
CA ILE A 37 -2.54 -2.50 0.61
C ILE A 37 -3.38 -2.82 -0.62
N ILE A 38 -4.69 -2.68 -0.51
CA ILE A 38 -5.62 -2.99 -1.60
C ILE A 38 -6.27 -1.70 -2.06
N VAL A 39 -6.10 -1.37 -3.33
CA VAL A 39 -6.72 -0.18 -3.93
C VAL A 39 -7.42 -0.58 -5.24
N ASP A 40 -8.51 0.11 -5.56
CA ASP A 40 -9.27 -0.18 -6.78
C ASP A 40 -9.43 1.05 -7.69
N PHE A 41 -9.03 2.21 -7.22
CA PHE A 41 -9.16 3.45 -7.98
C PHE A 41 -8.03 3.54 -9.02
N PRO A 42 -8.33 3.81 -10.30
CA PRO A 42 -7.29 3.79 -11.34
C PRO A 42 -6.10 4.71 -11.07
N ALA A 43 -6.36 5.94 -10.59
CA ALA A 43 -5.28 6.86 -10.26
C ALA A 43 -4.41 6.35 -9.11
N ALA A 44 -5.01 5.66 -8.14
CA ALA A 44 -4.28 5.13 -7.00
C ALA A 44 -3.29 4.04 -7.40
N LYS A 45 -3.56 3.33 -8.49
CA LYS A 45 -2.65 2.28 -8.97
C LYS A 45 -1.29 2.84 -9.39
N GLU A 46 -1.24 4.09 -9.75
CA GLU A 46 0.02 4.77 -10.08
C GLU A 46 0.53 5.62 -8.91
N ASP A 47 -0.38 6.37 -8.29
CA ASP A 47 -0.01 7.33 -7.24
C ASP A 47 0.46 6.66 -5.95
N VAL A 48 -0.18 5.56 -5.57
CA VAL A 48 0.15 4.88 -4.31
C VAL A 48 1.55 4.26 -4.34
N PRO A 49 1.93 3.49 -5.37
CA PRO A 49 3.30 2.98 -5.44
C PRO A 49 4.34 4.09 -5.44
N LYS A 50 4.08 5.17 -6.16
CA LYS A 50 4.99 6.29 -6.22
C LYS A 50 5.15 6.94 -4.84
N ALA A 51 4.05 7.16 -4.13
CA ALA A 51 4.10 7.76 -2.80
C ALA A 51 4.86 6.87 -1.82
N ILE A 52 4.69 5.56 -1.92
CA ILE A 52 5.40 4.61 -1.06
C ILE A 52 6.91 4.69 -1.31
N ARG A 53 7.32 4.73 -2.57
CA ARG A 53 8.73 4.84 -2.92
C ARG A 53 9.33 6.18 -2.48
N ASP A 54 8.56 7.26 -2.63
CA ASP A 54 9.01 8.60 -2.25
C ASP A 54 9.26 8.70 -0.74
N GLU A 55 8.53 7.93 0.06
CA GLU A 55 8.71 7.90 1.51
C GLU A 55 9.86 6.96 1.94
N GLY A 56 10.48 6.26 0.99
CA GLY A 56 11.60 5.39 1.29
C GLY A 56 11.24 3.97 1.67
N TYR A 57 9.98 3.60 1.52
CA TYR A 57 9.55 2.23 1.80
C TYR A 57 9.78 1.33 0.61
N LYS A 58 9.88 0.02 0.86
CA LYS A 58 10.11 -0.96 -0.18
C LYS A 58 8.81 -1.64 -0.60
N ILE A 59 8.57 -1.69 -1.91
CA ILE A 59 7.49 -2.47 -2.47
C ILE A 59 8.03 -3.86 -2.76
N LEU A 60 7.48 -4.85 -2.08
CA LEU A 60 7.92 -6.23 -2.21
C LEU A 60 7.26 -6.92 -3.40
N GLU A 61 5.99 -6.66 -3.61
CA GLU A 61 5.23 -7.28 -4.67
C GLU A 61 3.99 -6.48 -4.98
N MET A 62 3.56 -6.52 -6.24
CA MET A 62 2.29 -5.93 -6.66
C MET A 62 1.55 -6.96 -7.49
N LYS A 63 0.28 -7.18 -7.16
CA LYS A 63 -0.59 -8.11 -7.88
C LYS A 63 -1.88 -7.42 -8.30
N GLU A 64 -2.25 -7.59 -9.56
CA GLU A 64 -3.53 -7.09 -10.05
C GLU A 64 -4.54 -8.23 -10.07
N LYS A 65 -5.72 -7.98 -9.50
CA LYS A 65 -6.83 -8.93 -9.52
C LYS A 65 -8.08 -8.18 -9.96
N GLY A 66 -8.45 -8.36 -11.24
CA GLY A 66 -9.55 -7.60 -11.79
C GLY A 66 -9.29 -6.12 -11.73
N SER A 67 -10.15 -5.37 -11.06
CA SER A 67 -9.99 -3.93 -10.89
C SER A 67 -9.16 -3.57 -9.66
N ASP A 68 -8.81 -4.56 -8.82
CA ASP A 68 -8.08 -4.33 -7.58
C ASP A 68 -6.58 -4.46 -7.80
N LEU A 69 -5.81 -3.66 -7.09
CA LEU A 69 -4.35 -3.79 -7.02
C LEU A 69 -3.95 -4.05 -5.58
N GLU A 70 -3.23 -5.15 -5.37
CA GLU A 70 -2.68 -5.50 -4.06
C GLU A 70 -1.20 -5.19 -4.04
N ILE A 71 -0.77 -4.38 -3.09
CA ILE A 71 0.62 -3.95 -2.97
C ILE A 71 1.16 -4.44 -1.63
N TYR A 72 2.26 -5.18 -1.69
CA TYR A 72 2.93 -5.66 -0.49
C TYR A 72 4.12 -4.75 -0.22
N VAL A 73 4.13 -4.13 0.95
CA VAL A 73 5.10 -3.10 1.31
C VAL A 73 5.81 -3.47 2.60
N SER A 74 7.11 -3.25 2.61
CA SER A 74 7.93 -3.39 3.81
C SER A 74 8.49 -2.04 4.18
N LYS A 75 8.53 -1.76 5.49
CA LYS A 75 9.06 -0.50 5.99
C LYS A 75 10.60 -0.47 6.01
N GLY A 76 11.21 -1.64 6.11
CA GLY A 76 12.66 -1.73 6.21
C GLY A 76 13.40 -2.25 4.99
#